data_ca1c9c5f725a1ca4075acc03858ed762
#
_entry.id   ca1c9c5f725a1ca4075acc03858ed762
#
_cell.length_a   1.000
_cell.length_b   1.000
_cell.length_c   1.000
_cell.angle_alpha   90.00
_cell.angle_beta   90.00
_cell.angle_gamma   90.00
#
_symmetry.space_group_name_H-M   'P 1'
#
loop_
_entity.id
_entity.type
_entity.pdbx_description
1 polymer ?
#
loop_
_entity_poly.entity_id
_entity_poly.type
_entity_poly.pdbx_seq_one_letter_code
_entity_poly.pdbx_strand_id
1 'polypeptide(L)'
;MPDKPKPAGDLQQAVQASWLPMIIIALAQIQMSFNVSALPVSIGKIVEAFDTSPTTVSTALVIYSLAVAGLVMLGAKVGKLIGARLAFQIGVALHGVSMAVMALSQDTGRIFLAQALAGVAAALIVPTLVVLIANHYRGAQQSQSLGLLGSAQAGAGILAFLVVGIIGTLAGWRPSFWLIAGIAIVVFLLSFRFKSIPADRDVKIDWIGALLAALSITLISLGFNNLKAWGMLLASPDAPVSVLGMSPSPIMIVVGIVIGQGFFIWAHRRQAQGKAPLLSLEV
;
A
#
# COMPACT_ATOMS: atom_id res chain seq x y z
N MET A 1 -52.44 -13.27 39.11
CA MET A 1 -51.96 -11.98 38.62
C MET A 1 -50.93 -12.30 37.53
N PRO A 2 -51.20 -12.01 36.26
CA PRO A 2 -50.21 -12.25 35.24
C PRO A 2 -49.15 -11.13 35.27
N ASP A 3 -47.90 -11.55 35.13
CA ASP A 3 -46.70 -10.74 35.17
C ASP A 3 -46.74 -9.69 34.06
N LYS A 4 -46.52 -8.43 34.39
CA LYS A 4 -46.46 -7.34 33.43
C LYS A 4 -45.24 -7.49 32.56
N PRO A 5 -45.35 -7.35 31.23
CA PRO A 5 -44.17 -7.33 30.37
C PRO A 5 -43.31 -6.13 30.76
N LYS A 6 -41.99 -6.38 30.98
CA LYS A 6 -41.00 -5.34 31.18
C LYS A 6 -40.99 -4.43 29.95
N PRO A 7 -40.87 -3.10 30.13
CA PRO A 7 -40.81 -2.19 28.99
C PRO A 7 -39.55 -2.47 28.16
N ALA A 8 -39.74 -2.62 26.86
CA ALA A 8 -38.69 -2.73 25.83
C ALA A 8 -37.99 -1.37 25.64
N GLY A 9 -37.32 -0.89 26.70
CA GLY A 9 -36.75 0.45 26.83
C GLY A 9 -35.25 0.51 27.06
N ASP A 10 -34.55 -0.64 27.13
CA ASP A 10 -33.11 -0.69 27.21
C ASP A 10 -32.51 -1.17 25.84
N LEU A 11 -32.85 -0.51 24.75
CA LEU A 11 -31.95 -0.43 23.63
C LEU A 11 -30.74 0.36 24.14
N GLN A 12 -29.72 -0.39 24.60
CA GLN A 12 -28.42 0.15 24.93
C GLN A 12 -28.06 1.15 23.84
N GLN A 13 -28.09 2.44 24.18
CA GLN A 13 -27.46 3.48 23.37
C GLN A 13 -26.00 3.02 23.25
N ALA A 14 -25.68 2.42 22.11
CA ALA A 14 -24.34 1.98 21.82
C ALA A 14 -23.45 3.22 21.94
N VAL A 15 -22.66 3.30 23.01
CA VAL A 15 -21.74 4.41 23.24
C VAL A 15 -20.90 4.54 21.98
N GLN A 16 -21.13 5.61 21.23
CA GLN A 16 -20.39 5.84 20.01
C GLN A 16 -18.90 5.97 20.34
N ALA A 17 -18.09 5.17 19.67
CA ALA A 17 -16.66 5.24 19.85
C ALA A 17 -16.13 6.59 19.33
N SER A 18 -15.08 7.11 19.99
CA SER A 18 -14.43 8.36 19.57
C SER A 18 -13.97 8.30 18.11
N TRP A 19 -14.17 9.39 17.37
CA TRP A 19 -13.71 9.53 15.99
C TRP A 19 -12.21 9.87 15.86
N LEU A 20 -11.51 10.11 16.97
CA LEU A 20 -10.08 10.43 16.94
C LEU A 20 -9.24 9.35 16.23
N PRO A 21 -9.42 8.03 16.49
CA PRO A 21 -8.73 7.00 15.74
C PRO A 21 -8.99 7.09 14.23
N MET A 22 -10.22 7.40 13.80
CA MET A 22 -10.55 7.52 12.40
C MET A 22 -9.86 8.72 11.73
N ILE A 23 -9.70 9.82 12.43
CA ILE A 23 -8.95 10.98 11.93
C ILE A 23 -7.49 10.59 11.66
N ILE A 24 -6.85 9.86 12.57
CA ILE A 24 -5.48 9.39 12.41
C ILE A 24 -5.36 8.43 11.22
N ILE A 25 -6.31 7.50 11.10
CA ILE A 25 -6.40 6.54 9.99
C ILE A 25 -6.60 7.26 8.66
N ALA A 26 -7.50 8.25 8.61
CA ALA A 26 -7.75 9.04 7.41
C ALA A 26 -6.52 9.85 6.99
N LEU A 27 -5.81 10.46 7.93
CA LEU A 27 -4.56 11.18 7.65
C LEU A 27 -3.48 10.25 7.08
N ALA A 28 -3.34 9.03 7.61
CA ALA A 28 -2.41 8.04 7.06
C ALA A 28 -2.81 7.61 5.63
N GLN A 29 -4.13 7.44 5.37
CA GLN A 29 -4.64 7.16 4.03
C GLN A 29 -4.35 8.33 3.09
N ILE A 30 -4.59 9.57 3.53
CA ILE A 30 -4.28 10.78 2.76
C ILE A 30 -2.79 10.85 2.42
N GLN A 31 -1.91 10.61 3.40
CA GLN A 31 -0.45 10.58 3.22
C GLN A 31 -0.02 9.65 2.08
N MET A 32 -0.53 8.41 2.06
CA MET A 32 -0.19 7.43 1.02
C MET A 32 -0.79 7.81 -0.34
N SER A 33 -2.07 8.16 -0.37
CA SER A 33 -2.77 8.50 -1.61
C SER A 33 -2.24 9.78 -2.24
N PHE A 34 -1.81 10.73 -1.41
CA PHE A 34 -1.17 11.95 -1.87
C PHE A 34 0.14 11.64 -2.61
N ASN A 35 1.00 10.74 -2.10
CA ASN A 35 2.21 10.31 -2.79
C ASN A 35 1.92 9.73 -4.18
N VAL A 36 0.94 8.81 -4.26
CA VAL A 36 0.55 8.17 -5.53
C VAL A 36 0.10 9.19 -6.57
N SER A 37 -0.56 10.26 -6.15
CA SER A 37 -1.06 11.33 -7.05
C SER A 37 -0.03 12.44 -7.28
N ALA A 38 0.85 12.71 -6.31
CA ALA A 38 1.86 13.75 -6.39
C ALA A 38 2.95 13.46 -7.43
N LEU A 39 3.38 12.20 -7.52
CA LEU A 39 4.46 11.83 -8.43
C LEU A 39 4.09 12.05 -9.90
N PRO A 40 2.91 11.60 -10.41
CA PRO A 40 2.49 11.90 -11.80
C PRO A 40 2.45 13.40 -12.11
N VAL A 41 1.94 14.20 -11.17
CA VAL A 41 1.87 15.68 -11.36
C VAL A 41 3.28 16.29 -11.41
N SER A 42 4.24 15.68 -10.71
CA SER A 42 5.61 16.16 -10.62
C SER A 42 6.51 15.69 -11.78
N ILE A 43 6.08 14.75 -12.63
CA ILE A 43 6.92 14.12 -13.67
C ILE A 43 7.64 15.18 -14.52
N GLY A 44 6.91 16.17 -15.05
CA GLY A 44 7.50 17.19 -15.92
C GLY A 44 8.65 17.95 -15.27
N LYS A 45 8.49 18.34 -13.99
CA LYS A 45 9.52 19.04 -13.23
C LYS A 45 10.70 18.16 -12.82
N ILE A 46 10.47 16.87 -12.61
CA ILE A 46 11.54 15.89 -12.33
C ILE A 46 12.35 15.61 -13.60
N VAL A 47 11.68 15.46 -14.74
CA VAL A 47 12.31 15.31 -16.07
C VAL A 47 13.22 16.48 -16.37
N GLU A 48 12.73 17.71 -16.17
CA GLU A 48 13.50 18.93 -16.35
C GLU A 48 14.71 19.00 -15.38
N ALA A 49 14.51 18.62 -14.10
CA ALA A 49 15.54 18.72 -13.09
C ALA A 49 16.69 17.70 -13.23
N PHE A 50 16.42 16.54 -13.84
CA PHE A 50 17.39 15.44 -13.96
C PHE A 50 17.80 15.12 -15.39
N ASP A 51 17.35 15.90 -16.36
CA ASP A 51 17.60 15.69 -17.80
C ASP A 51 17.34 14.23 -18.20
N THR A 52 16.13 13.73 -17.88
CA THR A 52 15.74 12.33 -18.07
C THR A 52 14.41 12.21 -18.82
N SER A 53 13.98 10.99 -19.13
CA SER A 53 12.74 10.77 -19.85
C SER A 53 11.52 10.65 -18.89
N PRO A 54 10.31 11.04 -19.34
CA PRO A 54 9.08 10.81 -18.57
C PRO A 54 8.85 9.33 -18.24
N THR A 55 9.25 8.42 -19.13
CA THR A 55 9.14 6.98 -18.94
C THR A 55 10.02 6.51 -17.77
N THR A 56 11.26 7.03 -17.69
CA THR A 56 12.17 6.75 -16.57
C THR A 56 11.56 7.15 -15.24
N VAL A 57 11.02 8.37 -15.15
CA VAL A 57 10.39 8.85 -13.91
C VAL A 57 9.13 8.02 -13.58
N SER A 58 8.33 7.65 -14.57
CA SER A 58 7.13 6.82 -14.39
C SER A 58 7.45 5.42 -13.85
N THR A 59 8.67 4.90 -14.09
CA THR A 59 9.13 3.63 -13.52
C THR A 59 9.08 3.64 -12.00
N ALA A 60 9.23 4.80 -11.36
CA ALA A 60 9.11 4.93 -9.91
C ALA A 60 7.71 4.56 -9.39
N LEU A 61 6.64 4.90 -10.14
CA LEU A 61 5.25 4.50 -9.81
C LEU A 61 5.07 2.99 -9.92
N VAL A 62 5.70 2.39 -10.91
CA VAL A 62 5.68 0.93 -11.10
C VAL A 62 6.37 0.26 -9.93
N ILE A 63 7.56 0.73 -9.52
CA ILE A 63 8.31 0.22 -8.37
C ILE A 63 7.47 0.29 -7.08
N TYR A 64 6.84 1.44 -6.82
CA TYR A 64 5.92 1.60 -5.68
C TYR A 64 4.80 0.56 -5.73
N SER A 65 4.09 0.48 -6.86
CA SER A 65 2.95 -0.41 -7.04
C SER A 65 3.32 -1.89 -6.89
N LEU A 66 4.47 -2.29 -7.44
CA LEU A 66 5.00 -3.64 -7.32
C LEU A 66 5.37 -4.00 -5.88
N ALA A 67 6.02 -3.07 -5.16
CA ALA A 67 6.36 -3.27 -3.75
C ALA A 67 5.10 -3.43 -2.90
N VAL A 68 4.06 -2.60 -3.13
CA VAL A 68 2.77 -2.75 -2.45
C VAL A 68 2.13 -4.09 -2.77
N ALA A 69 1.94 -4.39 -4.05
CA ALA A 69 1.22 -5.58 -4.50
C ALA A 69 1.93 -6.88 -4.06
N GLY A 70 3.26 -6.93 -4.18
CA GLY A 70 4.06 -8.10 -3.81
C GLY A 70 4.13 -8.33 -2.30
N LEU A 71 4.07 -7.27 -1.49
CA LEU A 71 4.34 -7.37 -0.06
C LEU A 71 3.11 -7.18 0.84
N VAL A 72 1.94 -6.79 0.32
CA VAL A 72 0.76 -6.49 1.14
C VAL A 72 0.30 -7.69 1.98
N MET A 73 0.35 -8.90 1.43
CA MET A 73 -0.01 -10.12 2.18
C MET A 73 0.99 -10.40 3.32
N LEU A 74 2.28 -10.21 3.04
CA LEU A 74 3.33 -10.32 4.04
C LEU A 74 3.16 -9.23 5.11
N GLY A 75 2.90 -8.00 4.70
CA GLY A 75 2.63 -6.87 5.60
C GLY A 75 1.46 -7.13 6.54
N ALA A 76 0.37 -7.76 6.06
CA ALA A 76 -0.75 -8.18 6.89
C ALA A 76 -0.35 -9.20 7.96
N LYS A 77 0.49 -10.19 7.62
CA LYS A 77 1.00 -11.19 8.58
C LYS A 77 1.97 -10.57 9.58
N VAL A 78 2.89 -9.72 9.12
CA VAL A 78 3.80 -8.96 9.98
C VAL A 78 3.00 -8.08 10.95
N GLY A 79 1.97 -7.38 10.44
CA GLY A 79 1.10 -6.55 11.27
C GLY A 79 0.39 -7.31 12.39
N LYS A 80 -0.02 -8.56 12.16
CA LYS A 80 -0.55 -9.45 13.21
C LYS A 80 0.53 -9.87 14.20
N LEU A 81 1.71 -10.24 13.69
CA LEU A 81 2.83 -10.75 14.50
C LEU A 81 3.36 -9.72 15.50
N ILE A 82 3.51 -8.45 15.08
CA ILE A 82 4.07 -7.38 15.93
C ILE A 82 2.99 -6.51 16.60
N GLY A 83 1.72 -6.70 16.22
CA GLY A 83 0.58 -5.90 16.67
C GLY A 83 0.31 -4.69 15.77
N ALA A 84 -0.98 -4.43 15.51
CA ALA A 84 -1.41 -3.45 14.52
C ALA A 84 -0.91 -2.02 14.80
N ARG A 85 -0.87 -1.59 16.08
CA ARG A 85 -0.36 -0.27 16.44
C ARG A 85 1.11 -0.09 16.06
N LEU A 86 1.97 -1.05 16.42
CA LEU A 86 3.40 -0.97 16.13
C LEU A 86 3.66 -1.07 14.62
N ALA A 87 2.95 -1.96 13.93
CA ALA A 87 3.03 -2.08 12.48
C ALA A 87 2.65 -0.76 11.78
N PHE A 88 1.58 -0.12 12.24
CA PHE A 88 1.17 1.19 11.74
C PHE A 88 2.26 2.25 11.97
N GLN A 89 2.83 2.32 13.17
CA GLN A 89 3.88 3.28 13.51
C GLN A 89 5.12 3.09 12.64
N ILE A 90 5.60 1.85 12.48
CA ILE A 90 6.74 1.52 11.62
C ILE A 90 6.43 1.89 10.16
N GLY A 91 5.26 1.52 9.67
CA GLY A 91 4.84 1.84 8.30
C GLY A 91 4.79 3.35 8.04
N VAL A 92 4.16 4.12 8.92
CA VAL A 92 4.04 5.58 8.80
C VAL A 92 5.41 6.25 8.88
N ALA A 93 6.27 5.83 9.81
CA ALA A 93 7.64 6.36 9.92
C ALA A 93 8.46 6.06 8.66
N LEU A 94 8.43 4.81 8.17
CA LEU A 94 9.12 4.41 6.95
C LEU A 94 8.62 5.20 5.73
N HIS A 95 7.30 5.41 5.62
CA HIS A 95 6.74 6.22 4.54
C HIS A 95 7.18 7.68 4.64
N GLY A 96 7.23 8.27 5.85
CA GLY A 96 7.72 9.62 6.07
C GLY A 96 9.21 9.76 5.68
N VAL A 97 10.05 8.79 6.09
CA VAL A 97 11.46 8.74 5.68
C VAL A 97 11.59 8.62 4.16
N SER A 98 10.80 7.76 3.52
CA SER A 98 10.83 7.61 2.06
C SER A 98 10.45 8.91 1.34
N MET A 99 9.50 9.68 1.87
CA MET A 99 9.14 11.00 1.31
C MET A 99 10.24 12.04 1.51
N ALA A 100 10.96 11.99 2.63
CA ALA A 100 12.15 12.82 2.83
C ALA A 100 13.27 12.44 1.84
N VAL A 101 13.52 11.15 1.63
CA VAL A 101 14.48 10.67 0.60
C VAL A 101 14.04 11.13 -0.79
N MET A 102 12.75 11.08 -1.10
CA MET A 102 12.19 11.58 -2.35
C MET A 102 12.47 13.08 -2.51
N ALA A 103 12.18 13.90 -1.51
CA ALA A 103 12.39 15.34 -1.55
C ALA A 103 13.88 15.73 -1.67
N LEU A 104 14.77 14.91 -1.11
CA LEU A 104 16.24 15.11 -1.14
C LEU A 104 16.91 14.44 -2.36
N SER A 105 16.16 13.76 -3.23
CA SER A 105 16.74 13.04 -4.37
C SER A 105 17.45 13.99 -5.34
N GLN A 106 18.59 13.55 -5.84
CA GLN A 106 19.42 14.28 -6.81
C GLN A 106 19.54 13.54 -8.14
N ASP A 107 18.99 12.32 -8.20
CA ASP A 107 19.00 11.45 -9.37
C ASP A 107 17.78 10.51 -9.34
N THR A 108 17.51 9.86 -10.46
CA THR A 108 16.38 8.93 -10.62
C THR A 108 16.52 7.67 -9.77
N GLY A 109 17.75 7.22 -9.48
CA GLY A 109 17.99 6.05 -8.64
C GLY A 109 17.51 6.26 -7.20
N ARG A 110 17.72 7.47 -6.66
CA ARG A 110 17.18 7.84 -5.33
C ARG A 110 15.67 7.96 -5.33
N ILE A 111 15.06 8.43 -6.43
CA ILE A 111 13.60 8.40 -6.59
C ILE A 111 13.09 6.95 -6.57
N PHE A 112 13.75 6.03 -7.28
CA PHE A 112 13.37 4.62 -7.27
C PHE A 112 13.48 4.00 -5.88
N LEU A 113 14.56 4.28 -5.16
CA LEU A 113 14.74 3.85 -3.77
C LEU A 113 13.63 4.41 -2.87
N ALA A 114 13.32 5.71 -2.98
CA ALA A 114 12.28 6.34 -2.19
C ALA A 114 10.91 5.68 -2.45
N GLN A 115 10.56 5.43 -3.71
CA GLN A 115 9.29 4.80 -4.06
C GLN A 115 9.24 3.31 -3.70
N ALA A 116 10.35 2.58 -3.76
CA ALA A 116 10.45 1.21 -3.24
C ALA A 116 10.18 1.17 -1.73
N LEU A 117 10.84 2.04 -0.96
CA LEU A 117 10.63 2.16 0.49
C LEU A 117 9.19 2.60 0.82
N ALA A 118 8.62 3.54 0.06
CA ALA A 118 7.24 3.97 0.22
C ALA A 118 6.26 2.82 -0.04
N GLY A 119 6.52 1.99 -1.06
CA GLY A 119 5.71 0.81 -1.36
C GLY A 119 5.77 -0.25 -0.26
N VAL A 120 6.95 -0.53 0.29
CA VAL A 120 7.12 -1.41 1.46
C VAL A 120 6.34 -0.88 2.66
N ALA A 121 6.44 0.42 2.92
CA ALA A 121 5.70 1.09 3.98
C ALA A 121 4.18 0.96 3.79
N ALA A 122 3.69 1.23 2.59
CA ALA A 122 2.27 1.12 2.24
C ALA A 122 1.76 -0.32 2.36
N ALA A 123 2.57 -1.32 1.96
CA ALA A 123 2.24 -2.74 2.14
C ALA A 123 2.01 -3.12 3.61
N LEU A 124 2.64 -2.43 4.55
CA LEU A 124 2.42 -2.61 5.99
C LEU A 124 1.23 -1.77 6.49
N ILE A 125 1.09 -0.52 6.02
CA ILE A 125 0.05 0.39 6.47
C ILE A 125 -1.33 -0.08 6.02
N VAL A 126 -1.52 -0.40 4.73
CA VAL A 126 -2.83 -0.68 4.12
C VAL A 126 -3.64 -1.74 4.88
N PRO A 127 -3.13 -2.95 5.14
CA PRO A 127 -3.88 -3.94 5.91
C PRO A 127 -4.10 -3.50 7.36
N THR A 128 -3.17 -2.74 7.91
CA THR A 128 -3.24 -2.26 9.30
C THR A 128 -4.35 -1.23 9.49
N LEU A 129 -4.64 -0.38 8.50
CA LEU A 129 -5.78 0.57 8.58
C LEU A 129 -7.11 -0.16 8.79
N VAL A 130 -7.35 -1.23 8.04
CA VAL A 130 -8.58 -2.03 8.14
C VAL A 130 -8.66 -2.72 9.51
N VAL A 131 -7.54 -3.26 10.00
CA VAL A 131 -7.47 -3.89 11.34
C VAL A 131 -7.75 -2.85 12.43
N LEU A 132 -7.18 -1.64 12.34
CA LEU A 132 -7.43 -0.56 13.29
C LEU A 132 -8.90 -0.14 13.30
N ILE A 133 -9.54 0.01 12.12
CA ILE A 133 -10.97 0.30 12.02
C ILE A 133 -11.77 -0.80 12.71
N ALA A 134 -11.52 -2.07 12.38
CA ALA A 134 -12.24 -3.21 12.95
C ALA A 134 -12.06 -3.34 14.47
N ASN A 135 -10.97 -2.85 15.03
CA ASN A 135 -10.73 -2.86 16.48
C ASN A 135 -11.39 -1.70 17.23
N HIS A 136 -11.53 -0.54 16.59
CA HIS A 136 -12.07 0.66 17.24
C HIS A 136 -13.58 0.84 17.01
N TYR A 137 -14.13 0.29 15.93
CA TYR A 137 -15.50 0.54 15.50
C TYR A 137 -16.27 -0.76 15.28
N ARG A 138 -17.61 -0.73 15.54
CA ARG A 138 -18.52 -1.86 15.34
C ARG A 138 -19.78 -1.42 14.60
N GLY A 139 -20.46 -2.35 13.96
CA GLY A 139 -21.75 -2.13 13.30
C GLY A 139 -21.73 -0.96 12.30
N ALA A 140 -22.72 -0.09 12.38
CA ALA A 140 -22.87 1.04 11.46
C ALA A 140 -21.67 1.99 11.47
N GLN A 141 -21.05 2.22 12.65
CA GLN A 141 -19.88 3.10 12.75
C GLN A 141 -18.64 2.51 12.04
N GLN A 142 -18.48 1.19 12.03
CA GLN A 142 -17.43 0.50 11.27
C GLN A 142 -17.63 0.69 9.75
N SER A 143 -18.86 0.52 9.26
CA SER A 143 -19.18 0.73 7.84
C SER A 143 -18.94 2.19 7.43
N GLN A 144 -19.34 3.15 8.26
CA GLN A 144 -19.05 4.57 8.04
C GLN A 144 -17.55 4.85 8.00
N SER A 145 -16.76 4.24 8.92
CA SER A 145 -15.30 4.40 8.94
C SER A 145 -14.63 3.87 7.68
N LEU A 146 -15.09 2.73 7.14
CA LEU A 146 -14.61 2.21 5.85
C LEU A 146 -14.98 3.13 4.69
N GLY A 147 -16.19 3.69 4.70
CA GLY A 147 -16.59 4.70 3.73
C GLY A 147 -15.74 5.97 3.78
N LEU A 148 -15.44 6.46 5.00
CA LEU A 148 -14.55 7.61 5.20
C LEU A 148 -13.11 7.32 4.75
N LEU A 149 -12.62 6.07 4.91
CA LEU A 149 -11.31 5.66 4.41
C LEU A 149 -11.25 5.79 2.88
N GLY A 150 -12.26 5.30 2.17
CA GLY A 150 -12.38 5.45 0.71
C GLY A 150 -12.51 6.91 0.28
N SER A 151 -13.30 7.72 1.00
CA SER A 151 -13.44 9.16 0.74
C SER A 151 -12.13 9.91 0.97
N ALA A 152 -11.37 9.56 2.01
CA ALA A 152 -10.05 10.13 2.28
C ALA A 152 -9.06 9.81 1.14
N GLN A 153 -9.12 8.59 0.59
CA GLN A 153 -8.31 8.20 -0.55
C GLN A 153 -8.64 9.03 -1.80
N ALA A 154 -9.90 9.15 -2.16
CA ALA A 154 -10.34 9.91 -3.32
C ALA A 154 -10.06 11.42 -3.17
N GLY A 155 -10.38 11.97 -2.00
CA GLY A 155 -10.12 13.37 -1.68
C GLY A 155 -8.63 13.72 -1.69
N ALA A 156 -7.78 12.83 -1.20
CA ALA A 156 -6.33 13.02 -1.26
C ALA A 156 -5.80 13.11 -2.69
N GLY A 157 -6.35 12.33 -3.63
CA GLY A 157 -5.99 12.41 -5.04
C GLY A 157 -6.29 13.79 -5.64
N ILE A 158 -7.47 14.33 -5.36
CA ILE A 158 -7.88 15.68 -5.82
C ILE A 158 -7.00 16.76 -5.18
N LEU A 159 -6.82 16.70 -3.85
CA LEU A 159 -5.97 17.65 -3.12
C LEU A 159 -4.52 17.60 -3.60
N ALA A 160 -3.97 16.41 -3.85
CA ALA A 160 -2.62 16.27 -4.38
C ALA A 160 -2.47 16.95 -5.73
N PHE A 161 -3.44 16.76 -6.64
CA PHE A 161 -3.40 17.39 -7.95
C PHE A 161 -3.35 18.92 -7.83
N LEU A 162 -4.20 19.50 -7.00
CA LEU A 162 -4.27 20.94 -6.79
C LEU A 162 -3.03 21.48 -6.07
N VAL A 163 -2.69 20.87 -4.92
CA VAL A 163 -1.59 21.35 -4.07
C VAL A 163 -0.24 21.19 -4.76
N VAL A 164 0.02 20.02 -5.37
CA VAL A 164 1.29 19.75 -6.08
C VAL A 164 1.38 20.59 -7.35
N GLY A 165 0.27 20.81 -8.06
CA GLY A 165 0.21 21.70 -9.22
C GLY A 165 0.59 23.14 -8.84
N ILE A 166 0.00 23.69 -7.79
CA ILE A 166 0.32 25.04 -7.31
C ILE A 166 1.75 25.13 -6.76
N ILE A 167 2.13 24.25 -5.84
CA ILE A 167 3.47 24.25 -5.25
C ILE A 167 4.54 23.98 -6.32
N GLY A 168 4.25 23.06 -7.26
CA GLY A 168 5.16 22.71 -8.35
C GLY A 168 5.48 23.88 -9.28
N THR A 169 4.53 24.80 -9.50
CA THR A 169 4.76 26.01 -10.30
C THR A 169 5.57 27.07 -9.54
N LEU A 170 5.33 27.21 -8.24
CA LEU A 170 5.92 28.27 -7.41
C LEU A 170 7.30 27.90 -6.84
N ALA A 171 7.50 26.68 -6.40
CA ALA A 171 8.64 26.26 -5.61
C ALA A 171 9.27 24.91 -6.07
N GLY A 172 8.80 24.39 -7.20
CA GLY A 172 9.28 23.10 -7.72
C GLY A 172 8.61 21.90 -7.03
N TRP A 173 9.01 20.70 -7.43
CA TRP A 173 8.33 19.46 -7.01
C TRP A 173 8.71 18.98 -5.59
N ARG A 174 9.90 19.31 -5.09
CA ARG A 174 10.40 18.84 -3.80
C ARG A 174 9.57 19.22 -2.57
N PRO A 175 9.05 20.46 -2.43
CA PRO A 175 8.23 20.84 -1.28
C PRO A 175 6.96 20.02 -1.10
N SER A 176 6.40 19.47 -2.18
CA SER A 176 5.23 18.60 -2.10
C SER A 176 5.53 17.30 -1.34
N PHE A 177 6.71 16.73 -1.51
CA PHE A 177 7.15 15.53 -0.78
C PHE A 177 7.55 15.84 0.66
N TRP A 178 8.10 17.03 0.94
CA TRP A 178 8.29 17.52 2.31
C TRP A 178 6.95 17.70 3.04
N LEU A 179 5.91 18.16 2.36
CA LEU A 179 4.57 18.25 2.93
C LEU A 179 4.07 16.86 3.37
N ILE A 180 4.25 15.82 2.52
CA ILE A 180 3.86 14.45 2.88
C ILE A 180 4.69 13.94 4.05
N ALA A 181 5.99 14.21 4.09
CA ALA A 181 6.84 13.85 5.22
C ALA A 181 6.39 14.54 6.52
N GLY A 182 5.98 15.80 6.44
CA GLY A 182 5.39 16.52 7.57
C GLY A 182 4.10 15.90 8.07
N ILE A 183 3.19 15.51 7.16
CA ILE A 183 1.97 14.78 7.51
C ILE A 183 2.33 13.46 8.20
N ALA A 184 3.34 12.73 7.72
CA ALA A 184 3.80 11.49 8.33
C ALA A 184 4.24 11.68 9.78
N ILE A 185 4.97 12.75 10.07
CA ILE A 185 5.39 13.08 11.44
C ILE A 185 4.17 13.31 12.34
N VAL A 186 3.19 14.09 11.87
CA VAL A 186 1.95 14.34 12.62
C VAL A 186 1.20 13.05 12.87
N VAL A 187 1.01 12.20 11.85
CA VAL A 187 0.33 10.91 11.97
C VAL A 187 1.09 9.99 12.92
N PHE A 188 2.42 9.94 12.82
CA PHE A 188 3.25 9.15 13.72
C PHE A 188 3.06 9.58 15.18
N LEU A 189 3.12 10.87 15.48
CA LEU A 189 2.91 11.39 16.82
C LEU A 189 1.48 11.11 17.33
N LEU A 190 0.47 11.29 16.50
CA LEU A 190 -0.91 10.98 16.86
C LEU A 190 -1.15 9.49 17.07
N SER A 191 -0.41 8.62 16.42
CA SER A 191 -0.53 7.16 16.52
C SER A 191 -0.31 6.62 17.94
N PHE A 192 0.38 7.37 18.79
CA PHE A 192 0.54 7.01 20.20
C PHE A 192 -0.79 7.06 20.99
N ARG A 193 -1.84 7.71 20.44
CA ARG A 193 -3.19 7.72 21.00
C ARG A 193 -3.97 6.43 20.72
N PHE A 194 -3.51 5.57 19.79
CA PHE A 194 -4.14 4.26 19.60
C PHE A 194 -3.96 3.38 20.83
N LYS A 195 -5.04 2.66 21.18
CA LYS A 195 -4.94 1.57 22.14
C LYS A 195 -4.02 0.48 21.57
N SER A 196 -3.20 -0.11 22.43
CA SER A 196 -2.36 -1.24 22.03
C SER A 196 -3.25 -2.42 21.65
N ILE A 197 -3.02 -2.97 20.46
CA ILE A 197 -3.66 -4.21 20.02
C ILE A 197 -2.61 -5.31 20.21
N PRO A 198 -2.93 -6.35 20.98
CA PRO A 198 -1.97 -7.41 21.27
C PRO A 198 -1.40 -8.03 19.99
N ALA A 199 -0.13 -8.32 20.03
CA ALA A 199 0.54 -9.10 19.01
C ALA A 199 0.10 -10.57 19.10
N ASP A 200 -0.11 -11.20 17.97
CA ASP A 200 -0.36 -12.63 17.88
C ASP A 200 0.96 -13.35 17.55
N ARG A 201 1.63 -13.83 18.58
CA ARG A 201 2.95 -14.49 18.45
C ARG A 201 2.86 -15.89 17.85
N ASP A 202 1.67 -16.46 17.73
CA ASP A 202 1.44 -17.78 17.13
C ASP A 202 1.34 -17.70 15.60
N VAL A 203 1.29 -16.50 15.04
CA VAL A 203 1.31 -16.26 13.59
C VAL A 203 2.64 -16.72 13.01
N LYS A 204 2.59 -17.77 12.21
CA LYS A 204 3.75 -18.25 11.43
C LYS A 204 3.72 -17.62 10.04
N ILE A 205 4.85 -17.04 9.65
CA ILE A 205 5.02 -16.46 8.32
C ILE A 205 5.43 -17.56 7.34
N ASP A 206 4.71 -17.68 6.25
CA ASP A 206 5.04 -18.54 5.13
C ASP A 206 5.93 -17.78 4.15
N TRP A 207 7.24 -17.79 4.39
CA TRP A 207 8.22 -17.09 3.56
C TRP A 207 8.25 -17.57 2.11
N ILE A 208 8.07 -18.88 1.88
CA ILE A 208 8.05 -19.45 0.54
C ILE A 208 6.79 -19.01 -0.19
N GLY A 209 5.63 -19.11 0.45
CA GLY A 209 4.37 -18.58 -0.11
C GLY A 209 4.44 -17.09 -0.38
N ALA A 210 5.04 -16.30 0.53
CA ALA A 210 5.23 -14.87 0.34
C ALA A 210 6.12 -14.56 -0.87
N LEU A 211 7.22 -15.29 -1.04
CA LEU A 211 8.12 -15.12 -2.19
C LEU A 211 7.43 -15.49 -3.51
N LEU A 212 6.72 -16.63 -3.54
CA LEU A 212 5.99 -17.07 -4.73
C LEU A 212 4.90 -16.07 -5.13
N ALA A 213 4.12 -15.59 -4.16
CA ALA A 213 3.10 -14.58 -4.40
C ALA A 213 3.71 -13.27 -4.90
N ALA A 214 4.76 -12.78 -4.25
CA ALA A 214 5.45 -11.56 -4.64
C ALA A 214 6.03 -11.66 -6.06
N LEU A 215 6.74 -12.75 -6.39
CA LEU A 215 7.31 -12.97 -7.72
C LEU A 215 6.22 -13.08 -8.79
N SER A 216 5.13 -13.82 -8.53
CA SER A 216 4.01 -13.96 -9.44
C SER A 216 3.40 -12.59 -9.77
N ILE A 217 3.01 -11.83 -8.75
CA ILE A 217 2.38 -10.52 -8.91
C ILE A 217 3.34 -9.55 -9.61
N THR A 218 4.62 -9.56 -9.24
CA THR A 218 5.64 -8.68 -9.85
C THR A 218 5.81 -8.98 -11.33
N LEU A 219 5.97 -10.25 -11.71
CA LEU A 219 6.16 -10.62 -13.11
C LEU A 219 4.93 -10.32 -13.97
N ILE A 220 3.74 -10.65 -13.48
CA ILE A 220 2.48 -10.35 -14.16
C ILE A 220 2.33 -8.84 -14.34
N SER A 221 2.53 -8.06 -13.28
CA SER A 221 2.38 -6.61 -13.32
C SER A 221 3.40 -5.93 -14.22
N LEU A 222 4.69 -6.33 -14.15
CA LEU A 222 5.73 -5.81 -15.05
C LEU A 222 5.44 -6.16 -16.50
N GLY A 223 5.04 -7.39 -16.76
CA GLY A 223 4.67 -7.83 -18.10
C GLY A 223 3.55 -6.98 -18.68
N PHE A 224 2.43 -6.81 -17.97
CA PHE A 224 1.32 -5.98 -18.43
C PHE A 224 1.69 -4.50 -18.59
N ASN A 225 2.46 -3.96 -17.64
CA ASN A 225 2.84 -2.54 -17.66
C ASN A 225 3.71 -2.19 -18.87
N ASN A 226 4.53 -3.12 -19.33
CA ASN A 226 5.48 -2.90 -20.40
C ASN A 226 5.07 -3.49 -21.75
N LEU A 227 3.86 -4.06 -21.90
CA LEU A 227 3.37 -4.63 -23.16
C LEU A 227 3.49 -3.65 -24.33
N LYS A 228 3.17 -2.37 -24.09
CA LYS A 228 3.24 -1.34 -25.14
C LYS A 228 4.68 -0.95 -25.47
N ALA A 229 5.54 -0.82 -24.46
CA ALA A 229 6.92 -0.36 -24.65
C ALA A 229 7.82 -1.47 -25.20
N TRP A 230 7.70 -2.70 -24.68
CA TRP A 230 8.58 -3.81 -25.07
C TRP A 230 8.02 -4.67 -26.21
N GLY A 231 6.76 -4.41 -26.62
CA GLY A 231 6.05 -5.14 -27.67
C GLY A 231 5.16 -6.26 -27.12
N MET A 232 4.07 -6.52 -27.85
CA MET A 232 3.07 -7.52 -27.44
C MET A 232 3.52 -8.96 -27.67
N LEU A 233 4.18 -9.25 -28.81
CA LEU A 233 4.71 -10.58 -29.16
C LEU A 233 6.16 -10.51 -29.54
N LEU A 234 6.51 -9.65 -30.47
CA LEU A 234 7.88 -9.41 -30.90
C LEU A 234 8.51 -8.30 -30.06
N ALA A 235 9.80 -8.43 -29.78
CA ALA A 235 10.53 -7.43 -29.04
C ALA A 235 10.63 -6.12 -29.85
N SER A 236 10.28 -5.00 -29.23
CA SER A 236 10.52 -3.67 -29.79
C SER A 236 11.97 -3.24 -29.52
N PRO A 237 12.48 -2.19 -30.19
CA PRO A 237 13.81 -1.64 -29.93
C PRO A 237 14.00 -1.18 -28.44
N ASP A 238 12.92 -0.83 -27.75
CA ASP A 238 12.94 -0.37 -26.34
C ASP A 238 12.90 -1.54 -25.35
N ALA A 239 12.81 -2.77 -25.81
CA ALA A 239 12.81 -3.94 -24.94
C ALA A 239 14.20 -4.17 -24.32
N PRO A 240 14.32 -4.39 -22.98
CA PRO A 240 15.61 -4.57 -22.31
C PRO A 240 16.33 -5.85 -22.74
N VAL A 241 15.57 -6.86 -23.17
CA VAL A 241 16.04 -8.15 -23.67
C VAL A 241 15.05 -8.69 -24.69
N SER A 242 15.54 -9.45 -25.64
CA SER A 242 14.69 -10.26 -26.51
C SER A 242 15.05 -11.75 -26.37
N VAL A 243 14.03 -12.58 -26.24
CA VAL A 243 14.20 -14.03 -26.12
C VAL A 243 13.73 -14.65 -27.44
N LEU A 244 14.65 -15.07 -28.28
CA LEU A 244 14.36 -15.59 -29.63
C LEU A 244 13.53 -14.62 -30.49
N GLY A 245 13.78 -13.31 -30.37
CA GLY A 245 13.02 -12.28 -31.07
C GLY A 245 11.68 -11.92 -30.42
N MET A 246 11.26 -12.64 -29.38
CA MET A 246 10.01 -12.34 -28.64
C MET A 246 10.22 -11.28 -27.57
N SER A 247 9.15 -10.52 -27.30
CA SER A 247 9.09 -9.58 -26.20
C SER A 247 9.18 -10.27 -24.84
N PRO A 248 9.88 -9.72 -23.85
CA PRO A 248 9.89 -10.24 -22.49
C PRO A 248 8.53 -10.11 -21.79
N SER A 249 7.67 -9.18 -22.21
CA SER A 249 6.38 -8.91 -21.56
C SER A 249 5.47 -10.14 -21.48
N PRO A 250 5.08 -10.81 -22.58
CA PRO A 250 4.23 -12.00 -22.52
C PRO A 250 4.92 -13.16 -21.81
N ILE A 251 6.24 -13.29 -21.93
CA ILE A 251 7.00 -14.33 -21.23
C ILE A 251 6.89 -14.11 -19.71
N MET A 252 7.07 -12.88 -19.24
CA MET A 252 6.92 -12.53 -17.82
C MET A 252 5.51 -12.81 -17.30
N ILE A 253 4.47 -12.50 -18.09
CA ILE A 253 3.08 -12.79 -17.72
C ILE A 253 2.88 -14.29 -17.56
N VAL A 254 3.31 -15.10 -18.54
CA VAL A 254 3.16 -16.56 -18.50
C VAL A 254 3.94 -17.17 -17.32
N VAL A 255 5.20 -16.79 -17.14
CA VAL A 255 6.03 -17.25 -16.01
C VAL A 255 5.40 -16.83 -14.68
N GLY A 256 4.89 -15.60 -14.60
CA GLY A 256 4.19 -15.11 -13.41
C GLY A 256 2.94 -15.92 -13.08
N ILE A 257 2.14 -16.30 -14.11
CA ILE A 257 0.97 -17.17 -13.93
C ILE A 257 1.38 -18.56 -13.44
N VAL A 258 2.42 -19.15 -14.02
CA VAL A 258 2.95 -20.47 -13.60
C VAL A 258 3.42 -20.42 -12.14
N ILE A 259 4.15 -19.38 -11.75
CA ILE A 259 4.57 -19.19 -10.35
C ILE A 259 3.35 -19.00 -9.45
N GLY A 260 2.31 -18.28 -9.90
CA GLY A 260 1.05 -18.11 -9.19
C GLY A 260 0.33 -19.45 -8.96
N GLN A 261 0.29 -20.31 -9.95
CA GLN A 261 -0.22 -21.69 -9.78
C GLN A 261 0.64 -22.46 -8.77
N GLY A 262 1.96 -22.33 -8.83
CA GLY A 262 2.88 -22.88 -7.83
C GLY A 262 2.59 -22.39 -6.41
N PHE A 263 2.24 -21.12 -6.25
CA PHE A 263 1.81 -20.55 -4.97
C PHE A 263 0.54 -21.23 -4.44
N PHE A 264 -0.49 -21.43 -5.27
CA PHE A 264 -1.72 -22.10 -4.85
C PHE A 264 -1.47 -23.56 -4.48
N ILE A 265 -0.68 -24.30 -5.27
CA ILE A 265 -0.27 -25.69 -4.95
C ILE A 265 0.48 -25.74 -3.62
N TRP A 266 1.40 -24.80 -3.38
CA TRP A 266 2.14 -24.69 -2.14
C TRP A 266 1.22 -24.41 -0.94
N ALA A 267 0.29 -23.46 -1.09
CA ALA A 267 -0.66 -23.11 -0.04
C ALA A 267 -1.55 -24.30 0.34
N HIS A 268 -2.08 -25.03 -0.65
CA HIS A 268 -2.85 -26.26 -0.42
C HIS A 268 -2.06 -27.34 0.30
N ARG A 269 -0.81 -27.59 -0.11
CA ARG A 269 0.06 -28.58 0.54
C ARG A 269 0.37 -28.20 2.00
N ARG A 270 0.59 -26.92 2.27
CA ARG A 270 0.81 -26.45 3.64
C ARG A 270 -0.42 -26.65 4.51
N GLN A 271 -1.59 -26.31 3.98
CA GLN A 271 -2.86 -26.50 4.69
C GLN A 271 -3.14 -27.96 4.99
N ALA A 272 -2.91 -28.87 4.02
CA ALA A 272 -3.01 -30.31 4.22
C ALA A 272 -2.03 -30.86 5.28
N GLN A 273 -0.90 -30.20 5.50
CA GLN A 273 0.07 -30.55 6.56
C GLN A 273 -0.25 -29.89 7.92
N GLY A 274 -1.43 -29.23 8.06
CA GLY A 274 -1.78 -28.51 9.30
C GLY A 274 -0.92 -27.27 9.56
N LYS A 275 -0.18 -26.76 8.56
CA LYS A 275 0.64 -25.56 8.66
C LYS A 275 -0.14 -24.37 8.12
N ALA A 276 -0.01 -23.20 8.77
CA ALA A 276 -0.64 -21.98 8.30
C ALA A 276 -0.04 -21.51 6.96
N PRO A 277 -0.81 -21.44 5.87
CA PRO A 277 -0.38 -20.85 4.61
C PRO A 277 -0.38 -19.31 4.71
N LEU A 278 0.22 -18.65 3.72
CA LEU A 278 0.16 -17.19 3.61
C LEU A 278 -1.30 -16.71 3.45
N LEU A 279 -2.07 -17.39 2.62
CA LEU A 279 -3.50 -17.18 2.39
C LEU A 279 -4.24 -18.46 2.74
N SER A 280 -5.23 -18.40 3.64
CA SER A 280 -6.14 -19.52 3.88
C SER A 280 -7.10 -19.66 2.70
N LEU A 281 -7.16 -20.85 2.14
CA LEU A 281 -8.02 -21.18 0.98
C LEU A 281 -9.37 -21.76 1.41
N GLU A 282 -9.76 -21.61 2.67
CA GLU A 282 -11.08 -21.98 3.15
C GLU A 282 -12.10 -20.97 2.62
N VAL A 283 -13.01 -21.45 1.77
CA VAL A 283 -14.23 -20.79 1.30
C VAL A 283 -15.40 -21.38 2.07
#